data_1463bfee582d3d6b9a4d754d0a34a075
#
_entry.id   1463bfee582d3d6b9a4d754d0a34a075
#
_cell.length_a   1.000
_cell.length_b   1.000
_cell.length_c   1.000
_cell.angle_alpha   90.00
_cell.angle_beta   90.00
_cell.angle_gamma   90.00
#
_symmetry.space_group_name_H-M   'P 1'
#
loop_
_entity.id
_entity.type
_entity.pdbx_description
1 polymer ?
#
loop_
_entity_poly.entity_id
_entity_poly.type
_entity_poly.pdbx_seq_one_letter_code
_entity_poly.pdbx_strand_id
1 'polypeptide(L)'
;MSQFELTDLVRYFHNVRNEKGEHVPIIGEDKLAVTAALSYLLEDTNFMINAYSGTGKTVIMNAVFNLLEGTGIPYTVVEQMSETALWYDMDRINQSRFLAIPEAQKCPEAIIEILKTWADDREAVRKRTDVTIQDVREQILYPKFVFVCKAVENKRGDAFLDAELERRYMVTHTNPTVKQTEDVIKYKLDTFAKPHEDLVTMEDEEIDALRKHIANCIIERDDSQGVKVRNPCAPFLYDLIPTLFPIARSKVHYYLKLINAVARFYPGELVRVERDGVQYGLITPKHNWLATQIYIDTFVTECLQMPSHGTDILKLIPDTEIDKYGMVTAEVIKMSKKEIQQAARQAGLPFA
;
A
#
# COMPACT_ATOMS: atom_id res chain seq x y z
N MET A 1 -20.13 19.16 -7.72
CA MET A 1 -19.25 18.00 -7.87
C MET A 1 -19.57 17.07 -6.72
N SER A 2 -20.00 15.82 -6.97
CA SER A 2 -20.17 14.82 -5.92
C SER A 2 -18.80 14.60 -5.29
N GLN A 3 -18.71 14.81 -4.00
CA GLN A 3 -17.47 14.57 -3.26
C GLN A 3 -17.44 13.08 -2.92
N PHE A 4 -16.44 12.37 -3.46
CA PHE A 4 -16.23 10.97 -3.11
C PHE A 4 -15.68 10.85 -1.69
N GLU A 5 -16.11 9.80 -0.99
CA GLU A 5 -15.64 9.42 0.33
C GLU A 5 -14.75 8.16 0.25
N LEU A 6 -13.93 7.89 1.28
CA LEU A 6 -13.14 6.65 1.31
C LEU A 6 -14.04 5.39 1.32
N THR A 7 -15.28 5.51 1.75
CA THR A 7 -16.29 4.44 1.66
C THR A 7 -16.67 4.10 0.22
N ASP A 8 -16.53 5.02 -0.73
CA ASP A 8 -16.76 4.73 -2.14
C ASP A 8 -15.62 3.88 -2.72
N LEU A 9 -14.40 4.04 -2.23
CA LEU A 9 -13.30 3.09 -2.53
C LEU A 9 -13.63 1.70 -1.98
N VAL A 10 -14.15 1.59 -0.76
CA VAL A 10 -14.57 0.29 -0.20
C VAL A 10 -15.66 -0.33 -1.07
N ARG A 11 -16.70 0.44 -1.43
CA ARG A 11 -17.77 -0.04 -2.35
C ARG A 11 -17.19 -0.51 -3.68
N TYR A 12 -16.25 0.24 -4.26
CA TYR A 12 -15.56 -0.16 -5.48
C TYR A 12 -14.85 -1.50 -5.31
N PHE A 13 -14.06 -1.70 -4.23
CA PHE A 13 -13.34 -2.94 -3.99
C PHE A 13 -14.26 -4.13 -3.73
N HIS A 14 -15.44 -3.91 -3.18
CA HIS A 14 -16.47 -4.94 -3.06
C HIS A 14 -17.18 -5.24 -4.39
N ASN A 15 -16.96 -4.43 -5.45
CA ASN A 15 -17.61 -4.57 -6.75
C ASN A 15 -16.65 -4.95 -7.89
N VAL A 16 -15.41 -5.32 -7.56
CA VAL A 16 -14.37 -5.63 -8.56
C VAL A 16 -14.75 -6.83 -9.41
N ARG A 17 -14.49 -6.75 -10.71
CA ARG A 17 -14.63 -7.83 -11.67
C ARG A 17 -13.27 -8.19 -12.27
N ASN A 18 -13.08 -9.47 -12.60
CA ASN A 18 -11.90 -9.92 -13.33
C ASN A 18 -12.07 -9.65 -14.85
N GLU A 19 -11.04 -9.96 -15.63
CA GLU A 19 -11.03 -9.80 -17.10
C GLU A 19 -12.16 -10.58 -17.81
N LYS A 20 -12.73 -11.61 -17.16
CA LYS A 20 -13.86 -12.39 -17.67
C LYS A 20 -15.22 -11.79 -17.29
N GLY A 21 -15.24 -10.67 -16.56
CA GLY A 21 -16.45 -10.06 -16.02
C GLY A 21 -17.00 -10.75 -14.77
N GLU A 22 -16.29 -11.76 -14.21
CA GLU A 22 -16.71 -12.45 -13.00
C GLU A 22 -16.45 -11.56 -11.78
N HIS A 23 -17.40 -11.52 -10.84
CA HIS A 23 -17.30 -10.76 -9.61
C HIS A 23 -16.25 -11.36 -8.66
N VAL A 24 -15.22 -10.57 -8.34
CA VAL A 24 -14.08 -10.98 -7.49
C VAL A 24 -13.82 -9.90 -6.43
N PRO A 25 -14.75 -9.71 -5.48
CA PRO A 25 -14.63 -8.64 -4.50
C PRO A 25 -13.47 -8.90 -3.52
N ILE A 26 -12.95 -7.82 -3.00
CA ILE A 26 -11.99 -7.86 -1.90
C ILE A 26 -12.78 -7.89 -0.59
N ILE A 27 -12.66 -8.98 0.15
CA ILE A 27 -13.41 -9.21 1.39
C ILE A 27 -12.48 -9.08 2.60
N GLY A 28 -12.88 -8.23 3.57
CA GLY A 28 -12.21 -8.07 4.86
C GLY A 28 -10.81 -7.43 4.82
N GLU A 29 -10.42 -6.90 3.66
CA GLU A 29 -9.15 -6.18 3.46
C GLU A 29 -9.37 -4.69 3.13
N ASP A 30 -10.47 -4.11 3.59
CA ASP A 30 -10.90 -2.76 3.23
C ASP A 30 -9.84 -1.70 3.51
N LYS A 31 -9.23 -1.75 4.71
CA LYS A 31 -8.16 -0.80 5.10
C LYS A 31 -6.95 -0.91 4.19
N LEU A 32 -6.55 -2.14 3.87
CA LEU A 32 -5.43 -2.40 2.96
C LEU A 32 -5.75 -1.92 1.54
N ALA A 33 -6.93 -2.25 1.01
CA ALA A 33 -7.34 -1.89 -0.34
C ALA A 33 -7.45 -0.37 -0.51
N VAL A 34 -8.04 0.33 0.46
CA VAL A 34 -8.12 1.80 0.48
C VAL A 34 -6.71 2.42 0.57
N THR A 35 -5.86 1.91 1.45
CA THR A 35 -4.47 2.40 1.57
C THR A 35 -3.71 2.17 0.26
N ALA A 36 -3.90 1.03 -0.39
CA ALA A 36 -3.30 0.70 -1.67
C ALA A 36 -3.77 1.63 -2.81
N ALA A 37 -5.06 1.98 -2.86
CA ALA A 37 -5.57 2.97 -3.82
C ALA A 37 -5.01 4.37 -3.56
N LEU A 38 -4.95 4.79 -2.30
CA LEU A 38 -4.38 6.07 -1.92
C LEU A 38 -2.86 6.15 -2.17
N SER A 39 -2.19 5.01 -2.36
CA SER A 39 -0.76 4.98 -2.67
C SER A 39 -0.44 5.74 -3.96
N TYR A 40 -1.38 5.86 -4.91
CA TYR A 40 -1.22 6.69 -6.10
C TYR A 40 -1.05 8.18 -5.80
N LEU A 41 -1.50 8.63 -4.62
CA LEU A 41 -1.44 10.02 -4.18
C LEU A 41 -0.24 10.28 -3.25
N LEU A 42 0.57 9.27 -2.95
CA LEU A 42 1.82 9.43 -2.20
C LEU A 42 2.85 10.19 -3.04
N GLU A 43 3.61 11.05 -2.39
CA GLU A 43 4.75 11.75 -2.98
C GLU A 43 6.02 10.94 -2.73
N ASP A 44 6.82 10.71 -3.77
CA ASP A 44 8.16 10.09 -3.69
C ASP A 44 8.19 8.86 -2.76
N THR A 45 7.21 7.97 -2.91
CA THR A 45 7.08 6.82 -2.03
C THR A 45 6.49 5.65 -2.77
N ASN A 46 7.22 4.55 -2.80
CA ASN A 46 6.78 3.28 -3.35
C ASN A 46 5.93 2.51 -2.34
N PHE A 47 5.10 1.59 -2.84
CA PHE A 47 4.15 0.84 -2.03
C PHE A 47 4.38 -0.67 -2.15
N MET A 48 4.27 -1.39 -1.04
CA MET A 48 4.46 -2.84 -0.99
C MET A 48 3.37 -3.53 -0.19
N ILE A 49 2.77 -4.57 -0.79
CA ILE A 49 1.96 -5.54 -0.05
C ILE A 49 2.82 -6.76 0.26
N ASN A 50 3.07 -6.98 1.54
CA ASN A 50 3.76 -8.15 2.05
C ASN A 50 2.73 -9.14 2.63
N ALA A 51 2.65 -10.36 2.06
CA ALA A 51 1.55 -11.26 2.39
C ALA A 51 1.90 -12.73 2.14
N TYR A 52 1.22 -13.63 2.83
CA TYR A 52 1.32 -15.05 2.56
C TYR A 52 0.78 -15.39 1.15
N SER A 53 1.27 -16.50 0.58
CA SER A 53 0.74 -16.99 -0.69
C SER A 53 -0.74 -17.34 -0.56
N GLY A 54 -1.55 -16.97 -1.57
CA GLY A 54 -2.98 -17.25 -1.59
C GLY A 54 -3.87 -16.27 -0.83
N THR A 55 -3.34 -15.19 -0.23
CA THR A 55 -4.12 -14.20 0.53
C THR A 55 -4.72 -13.07 -0.32
N GLY A 56 -4.72 -13.19 -1.64
CA GLY A 56 -5.41 -12.22 -2.52
C GLY A 56 -4.62 -10.96 -2.88
N LYS A 57 -3.31 -10.86 -2.53
CA LYS A 57 -2.49 -9.66 -2.82
C LYS A 57 -2.51 -9.21 -4.29
N THR A 58 -2.46 -10.17 -5.23
CA THR A 58 -2.52 -9.87 -6.67
C THR A 58 -3.90 -9.36 -7.09
N VAL A 59 -4.97 -9.88 -6.47
CA VAL A 59 -6.33 -9.39 -6.71
C VAL A 59 -6.46 -7.94 -6.27
N ILE A 60 -5.94 -7.60 -5.08
CA ILE A 60 -5.92 -6.21 -4.59
C ILE A 60 -5.12 -5.31 -5.53
N MET A 61 -3.93 -5.73 -5.93
CA MET A 61 -3.10 -4.96 -6.86
C MET A 61 -3.82 -4.72 -8.19
N ASN A 62 -4.37 -5.77 -8.80
CA ASN A 62 -5.11 -5.63 -10.06
C ASN A 62 -6.31 -4.71 -9.92
N ALA A 63 -7.08 -4.83 -8.83
CA ALA A 63 -8.21 -3.94 -8.55
C ALA A 63 -7.77 -2.48 -8.41
N VAL A 64 -6.63 -2.23 -7.75
CA VAL A 64 -6.05 -0.88 -7.64
C VAL A 64 -5.66 -0.36 -9.01
N PHE A 65 -4.98 -1.15 -9.85
CA PHE A 65 -4.60 -0.71 -11.21
C PHE A 65 -5.80 -0.52 -12.14
N ASN A 66 -6.88 -1.27 -11.97
CA ASN A 66 -8.14 -1.05 -12.68
C ASN A 66 -8.77 0.33 -12.41
N LEU A 67 -8.44 0.99 -11.30
CA LEU A 67 -8.82 2.39 -11.07
C LEU A 67 -8.16 3.38 -12.04
N LEU A 68 -7.09 2.99 -12.72
CA LEU A 68 -6.43 3.80 -13.74
C LEU A 68 -6.95 3.52 -15.15
N GLU A 69 -7.75 2.48 -15.33
CA GLU A 69 -8.27 2.06 -16.62
C GLU A 69 -9.17 3.15 -17.23
N GLY A 70 -8.96 3.48 -18.51
CA GLY A 70 -9.70 4.54 -19.21
C GLY A 70 -9.37 5.98 -18.79
N THR A 71 -8.46 6.20 -17.84
CA THR A 71 -8.10 7.54 -17.33
C THR A 71 -7.03 8.26 -18.15
N GLY A 72 -6.32 7.54 -19.03
CA GLY A 72 -5.18 8.06 -19.77
C GLY A 72 -3.87 8.12 -18.96
N ILE A 73 -3.86 7.67 -17.71
CA ILE A 73 -2.64 7.57 -16.88
C ILE A 73 -1.92 6.28 -17.24
N PRO A 74 -0.70 6.33 -17.80
CA PRO A 74 -0.01 5.14 -18.26
C PRO A 74 0.59 4.34 -17.10
N TYR A 75 0.41 3.03 -17.13
CA TYR A 75 1.04 2.09 -16.21
C TYR A 75 1.52 0.83 -16.93
N THR A 76 2.46 0.12 -16.32
CA THR A 76 2.99 -1.16 -16.82
C THR A 76 2.98 -2.19 -15.71
N VAL A 77 2.53 -3.41 -16.04
CA VAL A 77 2.63 -4.58 -15.16
C VAL A 77 3.82 -5.43 -15.62
N VAL A 78 4.70 -5.76 -14.68
CA VAL A 78 5.89 -6.59 -14.91
C VAL A 78 5.74 -7.88 -14.10
N GLU A 79 5.25 -8.94 -14.73
CA GLU A 79 4.98 -10.21 -14.03
C GLU A 79 6.24 -11.06 -13.85
N GLN A 80 6.94 -11.34 -14.93
CA GLN A 80 8.21 -12.07 -14.93
C GLN A 80 9.12 -11.46 -15.99
N MET A 81 10.16 -10.80 -15.56
CA MET A 81 11.07 -10.11 -16.46
C MET A 81 12.51 -10.38 -16.06
N SER A 82 13.34 -10.78 -17.04
CA SER A 82 14.79 -10.79 -16.84
C SER A 82 15.32 -9.35 -16.85
N GLU A 83 16.50 -9.15 -16.27
CA GLU A 83 17.17 -7.84 -16.35
C GLU A 83 17.28 -7.36 -17.79
N THR A 84 17.68 -8.25 -18.70
CA THR A 84 17.82 -7.92 -20.12
C THR A 84 16.51 -7.47 -20.75
N ALA A 85 15.39 -8.15 -20.44
CA ALA A 85 14.07 -7.79 -20.95
C ALA A 85 13.62 -6.43 -20.43
N LEU A 86 13.90 -6.10 -19.16
CA LEU A 86 13.60 -4.77 -18.59
C LEU A 86 14.27 -3.65 -19.39
N TRP A 87 15.54 -3.83 -19.76
CA TRP A 87 16.28 -2.84 -20.55
C TRP A 87 15.82 -2.77 -22.01
N TYR A 88 15.35 -3.87 -22.59
CA TYR A 88 14.75 -3.84 -23.93
C TYR A 88 13.39 -3.13 -23.97
N ASP A 89 12.62 -3.20 -22.88
CA ASP A 89 11.31 -2.57 -22.75
C ASP A 89 11.41 -1.15 -22.12
N MET A 90 12.60 -0.59 -22.10
CA MET A 90 12.94 0.68 -21.45
C MET A 90 12.00 1.82 -21.87
N ASP A 91 11.71 1.94 -23.16
CA ASP A 91 10.87 3.03 -23.68
C ASP A 91 9.44 2.94 -23.12
N ARG A 92 8.83 1.76 -23.07
CA ARG A 92 7.51 1.54 -22.50
C ARG A 92 7.52 1.81 -20.99
N ILE A 93 8.55 1.32 -20.30
CA ILE A 93 8.70 1.54 -18.85
C ILE A 93 8.87 3.03 -18.59
N ASN A 94 9.69 3.74 -19.35
CA ASN A 94 9.92 5.18 -19.17
C ASN A 94 8.67 6.03 -19.47
N GLN A 95 7.81 5.59 -20.39
CA GLN A 95 6.52 6.22 -20.65
C GLN A 95 5.49 5.97 -19.56
N SER A 96 5.61 4.87 -18.81
CA SER A 96 4.72 4.54 -17.71
C SER A 96 4.97 5.45 -16.52
N ARG A 97 3.90 5.84 -15.84
CA ARG A 97 3.94 6.58 -14.59
C ARG A 97 4.03 5.65 -13.38
N PHE A 98 3.30 4.54 -13.47
CA PHE A 98 3.22 3.53 -12.42
C PHE A 98 3.72 2.18 -12.94
N LEU A 99 4.41 1.46 -12.07
CA LEU A 99 4.89 0.12 -12.36
C LEU A 99 4.34 -0.86 -11.32
N ALA A 100 3.70 -1.93 -11.77
CA ALA A 100 3.21 -3.00 -10.91
C ALA A 100 4.11 -4.23 -11.01
N ILE A 101 4.51 -4.78 -9.86
CA ILE A 101 5.27 -6.03 -9.77
C ILE A 101 4.52 -7.01 -8.87
N PRO A 102 3.75 -7.96 -9.46
CA PRO A 102 2.88 -8.88 -8.72
C PRO A 102 3.63 -9.88 -7.82
N GLU A 103 4.85 -10.23 -8.20
CA GLU A 103 5.62 -11.29 -7.55
C GLU A 103 7.11 -10.93 -7.46
N ALA A 104 7.43 -9.95 -6.60
CA ALA A 104 8.79 -9.45 -6.46
C ALA A 104 9.80 -10.53 -6.04
N GLN A 105 9.35 -11.56 -5.31
CA GLN A 105 10.20 -12.69 -4.91
C GLN A 105 10.70 -13.53 -6.11
N LYS A 106 10.10 -13.35 -7.29
CA LYS A 106 10.55 -13.99 -8.53
C LYS A 106 11.46 -13.13 -9.39
N CYS A 107 11.66 -11.86 -8.99
CA CYS A 107 12.53 -10.96 -9.72
C CYS A 107 14.00 -11.30 -9.50
N PRO A 108 14.84 -11.23 -10.54
CA PRO A 108 16.29 -11.29 -10.40
C PRO A 108 16.84 -10.19 -9.49
N GLU A 109 17.96 -10.46 -8.82
CA GLU A 109 18.64 -9.51 -7.92
C GLU A 109 18.91 -8.15 -8.60
N ALA A 110 19.31 -8.16 -9.87
CA ALA A 110 19.56 -6.94 -10.64
C ALA A 110 18.31 -6.04 -10.74
N ILE A 111 17.11 -6.63 -10.83
CA ILE A 111 15.86 -5.84 -10.79
C ILE A 111 15.63 -5.27 -9.40
N ILE A 112 15.89 -6.05 -8.35
CA ILE A 112 15.78 -5.55 -6.96
C ILE A 112 16.70 -4.34 -6.72
N GLU A 113 17.93 -4.35 -7.26
CA GLU A 113 18.84 -3.21 -7.19
C GLU A 113 18.31 -1.97 -7.95
N ILE A 114 17.66 -2.17 -9.10
CA ILE A 114 16.98 -1.09 -9.82
C ILE A 114 15.83 -0.52 -8.97
N LEU A 115 15.03 -1.37 -8.33
CA LEU A 115 13.94 -0.94 -7.45
C LEU A 115 14.45 -0.12 -6.25
N LYS A 116 15.60 -0.49 -5.67
CA LYS A 116 16.26 0.29 -4.61
C LYS A 116 16.71 1.66 -5.13
N THR A 117 17.29 1.69 -6.32
CA THR A 117 17.75 2.93 -6.97
C THR A 117 16.57 3.88 -7.20
N TRP A 118 15.45 3.38 -7.70
CA TRP A 118 14.23 4.17 -7.90
C TRP A 118 13.58 4.62 -6.59
N ALA A 119 13.69 3.81 -5.53
CA ALA A 119 13.20 4.21 -4.21
C ALA A 119 13.99 5.38 -3.59
N ASP A 120 15.21 5.61 -4.07
CA ASP A 120 16.03 6.78 -3.73
C ASP A 120 15.85 7.93 -4.74
N ASP A 121 14.82 7.87 -5.59
CA ASP A 121 14.55 8.83 -6.67
C ASP A 121 15.76 9.05 -7.62
N ARG A 122 16.48 7.96 -7.90
CA ARG A 122 17.65 7.98 -8.78
C ARG A 122 17.41 7.18 -10.05
N GLU A 123 18.01 7.66 -11.15
CA GLU A 123 18.00 6.94 -12.41
C GLU A 123 18.83 5.65 -12.34
N ALA A 124 18.30 4.57 -12.91
CA ALA A 124 19.09 3.37 -13.13
C ALA A 124 19.75 3.47 -14.52
N VAL A 125 21.08 3.38 -14.54
CA VAL A 125 21.87 3.59 -15.75
C VAL A 125 22.62 2.32 -16.11
N ARG A 126 22.52 1.89 -17.37
CA ARG A 126 23.29 0.78 -17.93
C ARG A 126 24.09 1.24 -19.15
N LYS A 127 25.38 0.90 -19.17
CA LYS A 127 26.23 1.12 -20.35
C LYS A 127 26.32 -0.18 -21.16
N ARG A 128 25.95 -0.12 -22.43
CA ARG A 128 26.04 -1.23 -23.38
C ARG A 128 26.97 -0.87 -24.51
N THR A 129 27.97 -1.70 -24.76
CA THR A 129 28.82 -1.59 -25.96
C THR A 129 28.08 -2.14 -27.16
N ASP A 130 27.84 -1.31 -28.14
CA ASP A 130 27.35 -1.75 -29.44
C ASP A 130 28.55 -2.17 -30.29
N VAL A 131 28.74 -3.49 -30.42
CA VAL A 131 29.89 -4.08 -31.11
C VAL A 131 29.91 -3.71 -32.59
N THR A 132 28.73 -3.42 -33.17
CA THR A 132 28.59 -3.13 -34.60
C THR A 132 29.13 -1.74 -34.94
N ILE A 133 28.95 -0.78 -34.07
CA ILE A 133 29.38 0.62 -34.29
C ILE A 133 30.56 1.03 -33.41
N GLN A 134 31.07 0.10 -32.58
CA GLN A 134 32.14 0.31 -31.59
C GLN A 134 31.88 1.51 -30.66
N ASP A 135 30.64 1.77 -30.35
CA ASP A 135 30.22 2.87 -29.47
C ASP A 135 29.58 2.35 -28.18
N VAL A 136 29.65 3.16 -27.13
CA VAL A 136 29.02 2.86 -25.83
C VAL A 136 27.72 3.63 -25.75
N ARG A 137 26.60 2.89 -25.83
CA ARG A 137 25.27 3.47 -25.61
C ARG A 137 24.90 3.42 -24.13
N GLU A 138 24.44 4.54 -23.66
CA GLU A 138 23.85 4.64 -22.32
C GLU A 138 22.35 4.43 -22.40
N GLN A 139 21.84 3.52 -21.55
CA GLN A 139 20.41 3.25 -21.39
C GLN A 139 20.02 3.76 -20.00
N ILE A 140 18.92 4.51 -19.89
CA ILE A 140 18.47 5.13 -18.66
C ILE A 140 17.04 4.72 -18.38
N LEU A 141 16.82 4.19 -17.20
CA LEU A 141 15.49 3.95 -16.64
C LEU A 141 15.22 5.01 -15.57
N TYR A 142 14.23 5.85 -15.82
CA TYR A 142 13.85 6.93 -14.90
C TYR A 142 13.09 6.38 -13.67
N PRO A 143 13.19 7.05 -12.51
CA PRO A 143 12.44 6.68 -11.32
C PRO A 143 10.95 6.61 -11.59
N LYS A 144 10.29 5.63 -10.98
CA LYS A 144 8.86 5.38 -11.12
C LYS A 144 8.25 5.14 -9.75
N PHE A 145 6.98 5.45 -9.63
CA PHE A 145 6.21 4.88 -8.54
C PHE A 145 6.06 3.37 -8.79
N VAL A 146 6.49 2.57 -7.84
CA VAL A 146 6.44 1.12 -7.93
C VAL A 146 5.50 0.56 -6.87
N PHE A 147 4.53 -0.24 -7.33
CA PHE A 147 3.66 -1.04 -6.49
C PHE A 147 4.13 -2.50 -6.55
N VAL A 148 4.52 -3.02 -5.42
CA VAL A 148 5.11 -4.35 -5.32
C VAL A 148 4.23 -5.27 -4.48
N CYS A 149 3.99 -6.49 -4.96
CA CYS A 149 3.48 -7.57 -4.13
C CYS A 149 4.59 -8.58 -3.84
N LYS A 150 4.73 -8.93 -2.57
CA LYS A 150 5.68 -9.91 -2.08
C LYS A 150 4.98 -11.06 -1.37
N ALA A 151 5.42 -12.30 -1.61
CA ALA A 151 5.01 -13.44 -0.81
C ALA A 151 5.99 -13.63 0.36
N VAL A 152 5.44 -13.75 1.58
CA VAL A 152 6.18 -14.24 2.74
C VAL A 152 6.17 -15.76 2.65
N GLU A 153 7.27 -16.37 2.26
CA GLU A 153 7.39 -17.82 2.27
C GLU A 153 7.79 -18.31 3.66
N ASN A 154 6.99 -19.22 4.22
CA ASN A 154 7.29 -19.90 5.49
C ASN A 154 8.37 -21.00 5.34
N LYS A 155 9.15 -21.02 4.28
CA LYS A 155 10.19 -22.03 4.06
C LYS A 155 11.55 -21.52 4.49
N ARG A 156 12.09 -22.26 5.45
CA ARG A 156 13.45 -22.20 5.98
C ARG A 156 14.47 -21.57 5.02
N GLY A 157 14.96 -20.41 5.36
CA GLY A 157 16.23 -19.89 4.90
C GLY A 157 16.20 -18.78 3.85
N ASP A 158 15.12 -18.58 3.11
CA ASP A 158 15.07 -17.51 2.11
C ASP A 158 14.22 -16.35 2.64
N ALA A 159 14.84 -15.53 3.46
CA ALA A 159 14.38 -14.19 3.74
C ALA A 159 14.53 -13.34 2.47
N PHE A 160 13.77 -13.67 1.43
CA PHE A 160 13.79 -12.95 0.18
C PHE A 160 12.90 -11.72 0.26
N LEU A 161 13.42 -10.72 0.66
CA LEU A 161 13.60 -9.39 0.16
C LEU A 161 14.48 -8.69 1.15
N ASP A 162 15.48 -8.10 0.63
CA ASP A 162 16.38 -7.23 1.28
C ASP A 162 15.62 -6.28 2.23
N ALA A 163 15.87 -6.41 3.53
CA ALA A 163 15.30 -5.53 4.55
C ALA A 163 15.53 -4.03 4.21
N GLU A 164 16.52 -3.77 3.37
CA GLU A 164 16.82 -2.45 2.83
C GLU A 164 15.74 -1.98 1.86
N LEU A 165 15.23 -2.85 0.97
CA LEU A 165 14.13 -2.50 0.08
C LEU A 165 12.84 -2.24 0.88
N GLU A 166 12.50 -3.12 1.84
CA GLU A 166 11.31 -2.94 2.68
C GLU A 166 11.35 -1.63 3.48
N ARG A 167 12.53 -1.22 3.91
CA ARG A 167 12.69 0.06 4.61
C ARG A 167 12.39 1.27 3.74
N ARG A 168 12.58 1.15 2.42
CA ARG A 168 12.37 2.20 1.43
C ARG A 168 10.96 2.26 0.86
N TYR A 169 10.09 1.32 1.26
CA TYR A 169 8.71 1.22 0.81
C TYR A 169 7.73 1.46 1.97
N MET A 170 6.58 2.01 1.65
CA MET A 170 5.43 1.94 2.53
C MET A 170 4.89 0.50 2.47
N VAL A 171 5.11 -0.26 3.53
CA VAL A 171 4.73 -1.68 3.60
C VAL A 171 3.38 -1.83 4.26
N THR A 172 2.56 -2.72 3.70
CA THR A 172 1.28 -3.15 4.27
C THR A 172 1.20 -4.68 4.24
N HIS A 173 0.26 -5.23 5.01
CA HIS A 173 0.10 -6.67 5.15
C HIS A 173 -1.36 -7.08 4.92
N THR A 174 -1.57 -8.25 4.32
CA THR A 174 -2.90 -8.88 4.32
C THR A 174 -3.20 -9.48 5.68
N ASN A 175 -4.49 -9.62 5.98
CA ASN A 175 -4.97 -10.23 7.22
C ASN A 175 -4.97 -11.78 7.09
N PRO A 176 -4.05 -12.50 7.76
CA PRO A 176 -3.93 -13.95 7.64
C PRO A 176 -4.79 -14.71 8.67
N THR A 177 -5.79 -14.08 9.31
CA THR A 177 -6.57 -14.71 10.38
C THR A 177 -7.50 -15.79 9.85
N VAL A 178 -7.85 -16.76 10.71
CA VAL A 178 -8.85 -17.80 10.42
C VAL A 178 -10.20 -17.17 10.10
N LYS A 179 -10.60 -16.15 10.86
CA LYS A 179 -11.84 -15.40 10.61
C LYS A 179 -11.88 -14.83 9.20
N GLN A 180 -10.80 -14.19 8.75
CA GLN A 180 -10.70 -13.68 7.38
C GLN A 180 -10.90 -14.79 6.35
N THR A 181 -10.27 -15.94 6.56
CA THR A 181 -10.42 -17.10 5.68
C THR A 181 -11.86 -17.60 5.65
N GLU A 182 -12.51 -17.69 6.82
CA GLU A 182 -13.93 -18.09 6.96
C GLU A 182 -14.84 -17.10 6.23
N ASP A 183 -14.63 -15.80 6.41
CA ASP A 183 -15.43 -14.75 5.76
C ASP A 183 -15.30 -14.81 4.23
N VAL A 184 -14.09 -15.04 3.70
CA VAL A 184 -13.85 -15.21 2.25
C VAL A 184 -14.53 -16.49 1.74
N ILE A 185 -14.43 -17.63 2.47
CA ILE A 185 -15.07 -18.88 2.07
C ILE A 185 -16.59 -18.71 2.08
N LYS A 186 -17.15 -18.15 3.15
CA LYS A 186 -18.59 -17.91 3.28
C LYS A 186 -19.09 -17.05 2.13
N TYR A 187 -18.40 -15.94 1.84
CA TYR A 187 -18.75 -15.07 0.72
C TYR A 187 -18.77 -15.85 -0.61
N LYS A 188 -17.74 -16.67 -0.89
CA LYS A 188 -17.70 -17.49 -2.12
C LYS A 188 -18.87 -18.45 -2.21
N LEU A 189 -19.25 -19.09 -1.10
CA LEU A 189 -20.39 -20.00 -1.06
C LEU A 189 -21.72 -19.25 -1.27
N ASP A 190 -21.88 -18.11 -0.62
CA ASP A 190 -23.06 -17.25 -0.76
C ASP A 190 -23.20 -16.70 -2.19
N THR A 191 -22.08 -16.28 -2.79
CA THR A 191 -22.03 -15.79 -4.17
C THR A 191 -22.38 -16.88 -5.17
N PHE A 192 -21.90 -18.11 -4.95
CA PHE A 192 -22.23 -19.25 -5.82
C PHE A 192 -23.72 -19.59 -5.81
N ALA A 193 -24.42 -19.24 -4.73
CA ALA A 193 -25.84 -19.51 -4.55
C ALA A 193 -26.77 -18.37 -5.08
N LYS A 194 -26.22 -17.19 -5.41
CA LYS A 194 -27.00 -16.00 -5.79
C LYS A 194 -26.84 -15.64 -7.27
N PRO A 195 -27.88 -15.03 -7.89
CA PRO A 195 -27.72 -14.38 -9.19
C PRO A 195 -26.66 -13.29 -9.14
N HIS A 196 -25.96 -13.10 -10.27
CA HIS A 196 -24.87 -12.12 -10.37
C HIS A 196 -25.35 -10.66 -10.13
N GLU A 197 -26.53 -10.33 -10.57
CA GLU A 197 -27.15 -9.00 -10.47
C GLU A 197 -27.34 -8.55 -9.01
N ASP A 198 -27.56 -9.51 -8.09
CA ASP A 198 -27.73 -9.21 -6.66
C ASP A 198 -26.40 -8.86 -5.94
N LEU A 199 -25.27 -8.95 -6.63
CA LEU A 199 -23.94 -8.74 -6.07
C LEU A 199 -23.35 -7.35 -6.42
N VAL A 200 -23.97 -6.66 -7.38
CA VAL A 200 -23.50 -5.36 -7.84
C VAL A 200 -23.92 -4.28 -6.85
N THR A 201 -22.95 -3.59 -6.26
CA THR A 201 -23.19 -2.52 -5.27
C THR A 201 -22.80 -1.14 -5.77
N MET A 202 -22.23 -1.04 -6.97
CA MET A 202 -21.79 0.19 -7.60
C MET A 202 -21.97 0.10 -9.12
N GLU A 203 -22.61 1.08 -9.72
CA GLU A 203 -22.86 1.12 -11.16
C GLU A 203 -21.61 1.54 -11.94
N ASP A 204 -21.54 1.16 -13.21
CA ASP A 204 -20.37 1.43 -14.05
C ASP A 204 -20.08 2.94 -14.20
N GLU A 205 -21.13 3.77 -14.24
CA GLU A 205 -21.00 5.24 -14.29
C GLU A 205 -20.40 5.81 -12.99
N GLU A 206 -20.72 5.23 -11.83
CA GLU A 206 -20.12 5.61 -10.55
C GLU A 206 -18.65 5.22 -10.49
N ILE A 207 -18.31 4.03 -11.01
CA ILE A 207 -16.92 3.54 -11.13
C ILE A 207 -16.10 4.48 -12.01
N ASP A 208 -16.62 4.84 -13.18
CA ASP A 208 -15.93 5.75 -14.11
C ASP A 208 -15.77 7.16 -13.52
N ALA A 209 -16.75 7.63 -12.75
CA ALA A 209 -16.62 8.90 -12.05
C ALA A 209 -15.55 8.84 -10.95
N LEU A 210 -15.45 7.74 -10.20
CA LEU A 210 -14.41 7.51 -9.21
C LEU A 210 -13.01 7.43 -9.87
N ARG A 211 -12.87 6.71 -10.98
CA ARG A 211 -11.65 6.66 -11.79
C ARG A 211 -11.17 8.05 -12.20
N LYS A 212 -12.08 8.87 -12.74
CA LYS A 212 -11.80 10.26 -13.13
C LYS A 212 -11.40 11.11 -11.93
N HIS A 213 -12.05 10.92 -10.78
CA HIS A 213 -11.68 11.62 -9.56
C HIS A 213 -10.25 11.31 -9.13
N ILE A 214 -9.88 10.03 -9.05
CA ILE A 214 -8.51 9.60 -8.70
C ILE A 214 -7.49 10.14 -9.72
N ALA A 215 -7.79 10.07 -11.02
CA ALA A 215 -6.92 10.59 -12.06
C ALA A 215 -6.68 12.10 -11.89
N ASN A 216 -7.71 12.88 -11.60
CA ASN A 216 -7.59 14.31 -11.34
C ASN A 216 -6.72 14.57 -10.09
N CYS A 217 -6.90 13.82 -9.01
CA CYS A 217 -6.06 13.93 -7.81
C CYS A 217 -4.58 13.61 -8.11
N ILE A 218 -4.30 12.63 -8.97
CA ILE A 218 -2.95 12.30 -9.42
C ILE A 218 -2.36 13.46 -10.24
N ILE A 219 -3.12 14.01 -11.17
CA ILE A 219 -2.68 15.15 -12.01
C ILE A 219 -2.40 16.39 -11.14
N GLU A 220 -3.29 16.71 -10.20
CA GLU A 220 -3.08 17.83 -9.27
C GLU A 220 -1.87 17.63 -8.36
N ARG A 221 -1.61 16.40 -7.91
CA ARG A 221 -0.42 16.08 -7.12
C ARG A 221 0.87 16.43 -7.86
N ASP A 222 0.91 16.14 -9.15
CA ASP A 222 2.12 16.26 -9.97
C ASP A 222 2.29 17.64 -10.61
N ASP A 223 1.29 18.49 -10.48
CA ASP A 223 1.43 19.87 -10.92
C ASP A 223 2.43 20.61 -10.02
N SER A 224 3.58 20.96 -10.57
CA SER A 224 4.64 21.68 -9.85
C SER A 224 4.20 23.08 -9.37
N GLN A 225 3.19 23.67 -10.01
CA GLN A 225 2.54 24.92 -9.65
C GLN A 225 1.29 24.70 -8.80
N GLY A 226 0.94 23.43 -8.55
CA GLY A 226 -0.24 23.04 -7.80
C GLY A 226 -0.17 23.36 -6.31
N VAL A 227 -1.24 23.01 -5.62
CA VAL A 227 -1.40 23.26 -4.18
C VAL A 227 -0.43 22.39 -3.38
N LYS A 228 0.44 23.03 -2.60
CA LYS A 228 1.34 22.34 -1.67
C LYS A 228 0.61 21.97 -0.38
N VAL A 229 0.46 20.69 -0.12
CA VAL A 229 -0.23 20.21 1.09
C VAL A 229 0.66 20.39 2.32
N ARG A 230 0.08 20.87 3.42
CA ARG A 230 0.75 21.06 4.71
C ARG A 230 -0.16 20.60 5.86
N ASN A 231 0.43 19.92 6.83
CA ASN A 231 -0.29 19.40 7.99
C ASN A 231 0.03 20.23 9.26
N PRO A 232 -0.77 21.24 9.62
CA PRO A 232 -0.56 22.00 10.85
C PRO A 232 -0.83 21.16 12.11
N CYS A 233 -1.54 20.02 11.99
CA CYS A 233 -1.83 19.12 13.10
C CYS A 233 -0.73 18.07 13.32
N ALA A 234 0.31 18.00 12.47
CA ALA A 234 1.37 16.98 12.59
C ALA A 234 2.05 16.92 13.97
N PRO A 235 2.31 18.02 14.68
CA PRO A 235 2.87 17.95 16.03
C PRO A 235 2.02 17.17 17.05
N PHE A 236 0.70 17.17 16.88
CA PHE A 236 -0.23 16.46 17.77
C PHE A 236 -0.25 14.93 17.53
N LEU A 237 0.37 14.46 16.44
CA LEU A 237 0.51 13.05 16.15
C LEU A 237 1.64 12.38 16.96
N TYR A 238 2.46 13.18 17.66
CA TYR A 238 3.61 12.67 18.41
C TYR A 238 3.23 11.55 19.39
N ASP A 239 2.11 11.68 20.07
CA ASP A 239 1.63 10.70 21.04
C ASP A 239 1.16 9.37 20.41
N LEU A 240 0.99 9.32 19.09
CA LEU A 240 0.66 8.10 18.35
C LEU A 240 1.89 7.35 17.84
N ILE A 241 3.10 7.96 17.96
CA ILE A 241 4.32 7.40 17.37
C ILE A 241 5.07 6.59 18.43
N PRO A 242 5.33 5.27 18.22
CA PRO A 242 6.06 4.42 19.14
C PRO A 242 7.56 4.77 19.15
N THR A 243 7.95 5.82 19.87
CA THR A 243 9.30 6.40 19.87
C THR A 243 10.40 5.51 20.44
N LEU A 244 10.05 4.43 21.13
CA LEU A 244 11.02 3.48 21.70
C LEU A 244 11.81 2.71 20.62
N PHE A 245 11.30 2.65 19.39
CA PHE A 245 11.90 1.87 18.32
C PHE A 245 12.57 2.78 17.29
N PRO A 246 13.87 2.63 17.03
CA PRO A 246 14.59 3.46 16.05
C PRO A 246 13.98 3.46 14.65
N ILE A 247 13.35 2.35 14.25
CA ILE A 247 12.71 2.21 12.95
C ILE A 247 11.50 3.16 12.77
N ALA A 248 10.86 3.59 13.86
CA ALA A 248 9.80 4.59 13.81
C ALA A 248 10.25 5.89 13.13
N ARG A 249 11.54 6.25 13.24
CA ARG A 249 12.13 7.43 12.57
C ARG A 249 11.98 7.37 11.04
N SER A 250 12.11 6.19 10.46
CA SER A 250 11.94 5.99 9.01
C SER A 250 10.49 5.74 8.63
N LYS A 251 9.70 5.12 9.49
CA LYS A 251 8.30 4.78 9.17
C LYS A 251 7.33 5.95 9.36
N VAL A 252 7.64 6.92 10.24
CA VAL A 252 6.76 8.08 10.49
C VAL A 252 6.52 8.90 9.24
N HIS A 253 7.50 9.03 8.35
CA HIS A 253 7.31 9.83 7.14
C HIS A 253 6.31 9.17 6.17
N TYR A 254 6.21 7.84 6.11
CA TYR A 254 5.18 7.15 5.32
C TYR A 254 3.78 7.41 5.86
N TYR A 255 3.64 7.42 7.20
CA TYR A 255 2.38 7.77 7.83
C TYR A 255 1.97 9.22 7.51
N LEU A 256 2.90 10.18 7.60
CA LEU A 256 2.65 11.57 7.24
C LEU A 256 2.33 11.73 5.74
N LYS A 257 3.01 11.01 4.87
CA LYS A 257 2.71 11.01 3.43
C LYS A 257 1.33 10.42 3.13
N LEU A 258 0.89 9.40 3.86
CA LEU A 258 -0.47 8.88 3.73
C LEU A 258 -1.52 9.91 4.17
N ILE A 259 -1.27 10.67 5.23
CA ILE A 259 -2.17 11.76 5.62
C ILE A 259 -2.27 12.79 4.48
N ASN A 260 -1.16 13.13 3.83
CA ASN A 260 -1.17 13.99 2.66
C ASN A 260 -1.97 13.38 1.49
N ALA A 261 -1.83 12.07 1.25
CA ALA A 261 -2.57 11.35 0.22
C ALA A 261 -4.09 11.36 0.49
N VAL A 262 -4.50 11.12 1.74
CA VAL A 262 -5.90 11.27 2.16
C VAL A 262 -6.38 12.70 1.89
N ALA A 263 -5.61 13.71 2.26
CA ALA A 263 -5.98 15.12 2.04
C ALA A 263 -6.10 15.47 0.55
N ARG A 264 -5.26 14.88 -0.31
CA ARG A 264 -5.34 15.03 -1.77
C ARG A 264 -6.55 14.33 -2.38
N PHE A 265 -7.04 13.26 -1.76
CA PHE A 265 -8.28 12.61 -2.16
C PHE A 265 -9.51 13.51 -1.91
N TYR A 266 -9.40 14.46 -0.97
CA TYR A 266 -10.43 15.44 -0.64
C TYR A 266 -10.02 16.89 -0.98
N PRO A 267 -9.72 17.22 -2.25
CA PRO A 267 -9.13 18.51 -2.60
C PRO A 267 -10.05 19.70 -2.26
N GLY A 268 -11.37 19.48 -2.22
CA GLY A 268 -12.37 20.48 -1.85
C GLY A 268 -12.44 20.79 -0.35
N GLU A 269 -11.87 19.94 0.51
CA GLU A 269 -11.87 20.12 1.97
C GLU A 269 -10.59 20.80 2.49
N LEU A 270 -9.60 21.02 1.64
CA LEU A 270 -8.39 21.71 2.02
C LEU A 270 -8.65 23.20 2.27
N VAL A 271 -8.23 23.69 3.43
CA VAL A 271 -8.24 25.14 3.70
C VAL A 271 -7.10 25.79 2.90
N ARG A 272 -7.45 26.55 1.87
CA ARG A 272 -6.46 27.18 0.98
C ARG A 272 -5.90 28.46 1.58
N VAL A 273 -4.59 28.57 1.61
CA VAL A 273 -3.84 29.74 2.09
C VAL A 273 -2.74 30.07 1.09
N GLU A 274 -2.60 31.34 0.77
CA GLU A 274 -1.49 31.82 -0.05
C GLU A 274 -0.41 32.45 0.85
N ARG A 275 0.83 32.09 0.62
CA ARG A 275 1.99 32.69 1.28
C ARG A 275 3.15 32.78 0.29
N ASP A 276 3.72 33.97 0.16
CA ASP A 276 4.86 34.25 -0.71
C ASP A 276 4.63 33.81 -2.18
N GLY A 277 3.40 33.97 -2.69
CA GLY A 277 3.02 33.56 -4.04
C GLY A 277 2.82 32.04 -4.23
N VAL A 278 2.89 31.26 -3.13
CA VAL A 278 2.68 29.81 -3.16
C VAL A 278 1.33 29.48 -2.52
N GLN A 279 0.54 28.66 -3.22
CA GLN A 279 -0.74 28.15 -2.74
C GLN A 279 -0.50 26.90 -1.83
N TYR A 280 -1.03 26.96 -0.62
CA TYR A 280 -1.00 25.86 0.34
C TYR A 280 -2.41 25.35 0.62
N GLY A 281 -2.56 24.02 0.68
CA GLY A 281 -3.72 23.35 1.17
C GLY A 281 -3.45 22.81 2.58
N LEU A 282 -4.16 23.32 3.57
CA LEU A 282 -3.97 22.90 4.95
C LEU A 282 -4.85 21.69 5.26
N ILE A 283 -4.22 20.68 5.79
CA ILE A 283 -4.84 19.44 6.26
C ILE A 283 -5.68 19.73 7.50
N THR A 284 -6.89 19.18 7.54
CA THR A 284 -7.79 19.30 8.69
C THR A 284 -7.65 18.10 9.63
N PRO A 285 -8.17 18.18 10.89
CA PRO A 285 -8.21 17.02 11.78
C PRO A 285 -8.92 15.80 11.20
N LYS A 286 -9.94 15.99 10.34
CA LYS A 286 -10.66 14.89 9.63
C LYS A 286 -9.68 14.03 8.83
N HIS A 287 -8.78 14.64 8.04
CA HIS A 287 -7.82 13.90 7.21
C HIS A 287 -6.83 13.09 8.05
N ASN A 288 -6.35 13.67 9.16
CA ASN A 288 -5.50 12.94 10.11
C ASN A 288 -6.24 11.74 10.71
N TRP A 289 -7.49 11.95 11.13
CA TRP A 289 -8.32 10.88 11.69
C TRP A 289 -8.57 9.75 10.67
N LEU A 290 -8.96 10.07 9.44
CA LEU A 290 -9.18 9.08 8.38
C LEU A 290 -7.93 8.26 8.08
N ALA A 291 -6.77 8.91 7.93
CA ALA A 291 -5.50 8.22 7.72
C ALA A 291 -5.14 7.30 8.90
N THR A 292 -5.40 7.76 10.13
CA THR A 292 -5.22 6.95 11.34
C THR A 292 -6.10 5.70 11.32
N GLN A 293 -7.39 5.84 10.97
CA GLN A 293 -8.32 4.71 10.91
C GLN A 293 -7.90 3.60 9.95
N ILE A 294 -7.28 3.95 8.82
CA ILE A 294 -6.90 2.97 7.81
C ILE A 294 -5.49 2.39 8.00
N TYR A 295 -4.58 3.08 8.69
CA TYR A 295 -3.17 2.69 8.68
C TYR A 295 -2.50 2.55 10.04
N ILE A 296 -3.06 3.03 11.15
CA ILE A 296 -2.35 3.05 12.44
C ILE A 296 -1.92 1.66 12.89
N ASP A 297 -2.76 0.65 12.70
CA ASP A 297 -2.44 -0.73 13.08
C ASP A 297 -1.22 -1.25 12.33
N THR A 298 -1.17 -0.99 11.02
CA THR A 298 -0.02 -1.34 10.16
C THR A 298 1.22 -0.57 10.57
N PHE A 299 1.10 0.74 10.80
CA PHE A 299 2.21 1.60 11.22
C PHE A 299 2.83 1.14 12.54
N VAL A 300 2.00 0.85 13.54
CA VAL A 300 2.48 0.36 14.83
C VAL A 300 3.15 -1.01 14.68
N THR A 301 2.54 -1.93 13.93
CA THR A 301 3.10 -3.26 13.66
C THR A 301 4.48 -3.17 13.00
N GLU A 302 4.62 -2.31 12.00
CA GLU A 302 5.89 -2.04 11.32
C GLU A 302 6.94 -1.43 12.26
N CYS A 303 6.54 -0.49 13.13
CA CYS A 303 7.45 0.11 14.11
C CYS A 303 7.92 -0.88 15.16
N LEU A 304 7.05 -1.80 15.58
CA LEU A 304 7.36 -2.85 16.55
C LEU A 304 8.13 -4.02 15.93
N GLN A 305 8.28 -4.04 14.60
CA GLN A 305 8.83 -5.19 13.86
C GLN A 305 8.12 -6.51 14.20
N MET A 306 6.82 -6.42 14.43
CA MET A 306 5.97 -7.56 14.79
C MET A 306 5.38 -8.19 13.53
N PRO A 307 5.02 -9.48 13.59
CA PRO A 307 4.13 -10.06 12.57
C PRO A 307 2.84 -9.25 12.43
N SER A 308 2.20 -9.29 11.27
CA SER A 308 0.99 -8.51 10.96
C SER A 308 -0.16 -8.68 11.98
N HIS A 309 -0.19 -9.80 12.70
CA HIS A 309 -1.16 -10.11 13.76
C HIS A 309 -0.59 -9.88 15.19
N GLY A 310 0.59 -9.29 15.30
CA GLY A 310 1.26 -9.12 16.59
C GLY A 310 0.48 -8.21 17.56
N THR A 311 -0.14 -7.16 17.05
CA THR A 311 -1.00 -6.27 17.83
C THR A 311 -2.24 -6.98 18.36
N ASP A 312 -2.81 -7.92 17.59
CA ASP A 312 -3.97 -8.70 18.03
C ASP A 312 -3.56 -9.71 19.12
N ILE A 313 -2.36 -10.28 19.02
CA ILE A 313 -1.80 -11.13 20.09
C ILE A 313 -1.61 -10.33 21.37
N LEU A 314 -1.13 -9.08 21.29
CA LEU A 314 -0.98 -8.23 22.48
C LEU A 314 -2.31 -7.94 23.17
N LYS A 315 -3.39 -7.76 22.41
CA LYS A 315 -4.76 -7.56 22.94
C LYS A 315 -5.29 -8.78 23.72
N LEU A 316 -4.71 -9.96 23.50
CA LEU A 316 -5.09 -11.19 24.23
C LEU A 316 -4.40 -11.33 25.60
N ILE A 317 -3.43 -10.48 25.91
CA ILE A 317 -2.74 -10.50 27.20
C ILE A 317 -3.61 -9.74 28.20
N PRO A 318 -4.20 -10.43 29.20
CA PRO A 318 -5.07 -9.78 30.18
C PRO A 318 -4.23 -8.86 31.08
N ASP A 319 -4.87 -7.82 31.60
CA ASP A 319 -4.31 -6.83 32.52
C ASP A 319 -3.03 -6.13 32.02
N THR A 320 -2.90 -6.03 30.71
CA THR A 320 -1.85 -5.20 30.13
C THR A 320 -2.24 -3.74 30.25
N GLU A 321 -1.59 -3.01 31.11
CA GLU A 321 -1.61 -1.56 31.02
C GLU A 321 -0.84 -1.15 29.77
N ILE A 322 -1.59 -0.70 28.77
CA ILE A 322 -1.03 -0.08 27.59
C ILE A 322 -0.83 1.38 27.96
N ASP A 323 0.42 1.86 27.93
CA ASP A 323 0.70 3.27 28.14
C ASP A 323 0.08 4.14 27.03
N LYS A 324 0.15 5.45 27.19
CA LYS A 324 -0.37 6.41 26.21
C LYS A 324 0.23 6.29 24.81
N TYR A 325 1.26 5.47 24.63
CA TYR A 325 1.91 5.18 23.34
C TYR A 325 1.51 3.82 22.75
N GLY A 326 0.58 3.09 23.42
CA GLY A 326 0.20 1.74 23.03
C GLY A 326 1.22 0.67 23.41
N MET A 327 2.14 0.98 24.33
CA MET A 327 3.20 0.07 24.77
C MET A 327 2.80 -0.68 26.02
N VAL A 328 3.10 -1.98 26.02
CA VAL A 328 2.96 -2.82 27.21
C VAL A 328 4.07 -2.46 28.21
N THR A 329 3.72 -1.98 29.39
CA THR A 329 4.70 -1.72 30.43
C THR A 329 5.28 -3.04 30.95
N ALA A 330 6.60 -3.10 31.13
CA ALA A 330 7.36 -4.33 31.39
C ALA A 330 6.94 -5.11 32.66
N GLU A 331 6.21 -4.50 33.57
CA GLU A 331 5.78 -5.11 34.82
C GLU A 331 4.57 -6.06 34.69
N VAL A 332 3.92 -6.13 33.51
CA VAL A 332 2.59 -6.75 33.40
C VAL A 332 2.59 -8.03 32.54
N ILE A 333 3.66 -8.39 31.84
CA ILE A 333 3.69 -9.63 31.06
C ILE A 333 3.85 -10.83 32.01
N LYS A 334 2.75 -11.27 32.62
CA LYS A 334 2.70 -12.48 33.45
C LYS A 334 2.40 -13.76 32.68
N MET A 335 2.04 -13.66 31.36
CA MET A 335 1.76 -14.83 30.56
C MET A 335 3.05 -15.48 30.04
N SER A 336 3.14 -16.79 30.22
CA SER A 336 4.19 -17.59 29.59
C SER A 336 3.99 -17.66 28.07
N LYS A 337 5.09 -17.94 27.32
CA LYS A 337 5.00 -18.17 25.87
C LYS A 337 3.92 -19.19 25.48
N LYS A 338 3.74 -20.25 26.31
CA LYS A 338 2.72 -21.29 26.08
C LYS A 338 1.30 -20.75 26.23
N GLU A 339 1.05 -19.91 27.22
CA GLU A 339 -0.28 -19.31 27.44
C GLU A 339 -0.63 -18.33 26.32
N ILE A 340 0.32 -17.52 25.87
CA ILE A 340 0.12 -16.63 24.72
C ILE A 340 -0.16 -17.46 23.44
N GLN A 341 0.60 -18.54 23.23
CA GLN A 341 0.36 -19.45 22.09
C GLN A 341 -1.03 -20.10 22.16
N GLN A 342 -1.47 -20.49 23.33
CA GLN A 342 -2.78 -21.09 23.52
C GLN A 342 -3.90 -20.06 23.27
N ALA A 343 -3.78 -18.86 23.83
CA ALA A 343 -4.73 -17.78 23.61
C ALA A 343 -4.81 -17.38 22.13
N ALA A 344 -3.66 -17.26 21.45
CA ALA A 344 -3.61 -16.96 20.03
C ALA A 344 -4.31 -18.05 19.19
N ARG A 345 -4.08 -19.34 19.47
CA ARG A 345 -4.77 -20.44 18.80
C ARG A 345 -6.28 -20.41 19.04
N GLN A 346 -6.73 -20.13 20.26
CA GLN A 346 -8.17 -20.00 20.59
C GLN A 346 -8.82 -18.82 19.86
N ALA A 347 -8.07 -17.72 19.66
CA ALA A 347 -8.51 -16.58 18.88
C ALA A 347 -8.37 -16.77 17.35
N GLY A 348 -7.88 -17.94 16.89
CA GLY A 348 -7.67 -18.20 15.46
C GLY A 348 -6.55 -17.39 14.83
N LEU A 349 -5.62 -16.86 15.64
CA LEU A 349 -4.47 -16.11 15.17
C LEU A 349 -3.31 -17.06 14.81
N PRO A 350 -2.61 -16.83 13.68
CA PRO A 350 -1.43 -17.61 13.34
C PRO A 350 -0.32 -17.33 14.36
N PHE A 351 0.21 -18.37 14.96
CA PHE A 351 1.34 -18.28 15.87
C PHE A 351 2.40 -19.31 15.46
N ALA A 352 3.56 -18.83 15.05
CA ALA A 352 4.72 -19.66 14.66
C ALA A 352 5.57 -20.04 15.88
#